data_6b257fb6547eb5252863f67d921cc2be
#
_entry.id   6b257fb6547eb5252863f67d921cc2be
#
_cell.length_a   1.000
_cell.length_b   1.000
_cell.length_c   1.000
_cell.angle_alpha   90.00
_cell.angle_beta   90.00
_cell.angle_gamma   90.00
#
_symmetry.space_group_name_H-M   'P 1'
#
loop_
_entity.id
_entity.type
_entity.pdbx_description
1 polymer ?
#
loop_
_entity_poly.entity_id
_entity_poly.type
_entity_poly.pdbx_seq_one_letter_code
_entity_poly.pdbx_strand_id
1 'polypeptide(L)'
;MERIAEKLSEIEKTARAIVDNAQEQKHQMEMQMQKKRDAFDADMEKETNEKILKIQSDLATNMELLKKQEEQNNNEIESLKQDFKEHHSEYAKQILERVIKV
;
A
#
# COMPACT_ATOMS: atom_id res chain seq x y z
N MET A 1 -10.49 51.32 54.50
CA MET A 1 -10.03 51.50 53.15
C MET A 1 -8.85 50.58 52.81
N GLU A 2 -7.85 50.44 53.60
CA GLU A 2 -6.70 49.56 53.40
C GLU A 2 -7.13 48.08 53.20
N ARG A 3 -8.12 47.62 53.94
CA ARG A 3 -8.67 46.26 53.86
C ARG A 3 -9.33 45.97 52.55
N ILE A 4 -9.99 46.91 51.93
CA ILE A 4 -10.66 46.77 50.62
C ILE A 4 -9.61 46.73 49.52
N ALA A 5 -8.58 47.58 49.61
CA ALA A 5 -7.49 47.58 48.63
C ALA A 5 -6.68 46.28 48.68
N GLU A 6 -6.43 45.74 49.87
CA GLU A 6 -5.76 44.43 50.04
C GLU A 6 -6.57 43.27 49.45
N LYS A 7 -7.88 43.27 49.71
CA LYS A 7 -8.78 42.23 49.14
C LYS A 7 -8.88 42.33 47.62
N LEU A 8 -8.95 43.52 47.06
CA LEU A 8 -8.94 43.75 45.62
C LEU A 8 -7.62 43.27 44.98
N SER A 9 -6.49 43.54 45.66
CA SER A 9 -5.19 43.06 45.20
C SER A 9 -5.10 41.53 45.22
N GLU A 10 -5.64 40.87 46.24
CA GLU A 10 -5.69 39.41 46.35
C GLU A 10 -6.57 38.82 45.25
N ILE A 11 -7.73 39.43 44.99
CA ILE A 11 -8.63 39.00 43.91
C ILE A 11 -7.94 39.12 42.55
N GLU A 12 -7.25 40.21 42.31
CA GLU A 12 -6.49 40.42 41.07
C GLU A 12 -5.40 39.38 40.89
N LYS A 13 -4.63 39.08 41.96
CA LYS A 13 -3.60 38.03 41.90
C LYS A 13 -4.18 36.66 41.64
N THR A 14 -5.31 36.34 42.28
CA THR A 14 -6.01 35.06 42.06
C THR A 14 -6.53 34.97 40.65
N ALA A 15 -7.12 36.05 40.12
CA ALA A 15 -7.60 36.07 38.73
C ALA A 15 -6.47 35.89 37.74
N ARG A 16 -5.32 36.52 37.93
CA ARG A 16 -4.12 36.33 37.09
C ARG A 16 -3.62 34.90 37.15
N ALA A 17 -3.57 34.31 38.35
CA ALA A 17 -3.15 32.93 38.51
C ALA A 17 -4.09 31.95 37.77
N ILE A 18 -5.39 32.20 37.81
CA ILE A 18 -6.37 31.41 37.08
C ILE A 18 -6.16 31.52 35.57
N VAL A 19 -5.96 32.73 35.06
CA VAL A 19 -5.71 32.97 33.63
C VAL A 19 -4.40 32.32 33.19
N ASP A 20 -3.33 32.51 33.97
CA ASP A 20 -2.04 31.92 33.66
C ASP A 20 -2.08 30.41 33.68
N ASN A 21 -2.79 29.81 34.62
CA ASN A 21 -2.99 28.36 34.68
C ASN A 21 -3.81 27.85 33.49
N ALA A 22 -4.85 28.58 33.12
CA ALA A 22 -5.66 28.22 31.95
C ALA A 22 -4.85 28.29 30.65
N GLN A 23 -3.99 29.29 30.50
CA GLN A 23 -3.10 29.42 29.35
C GLN A 23 -2.06 28.31 29.33
N GLU A 24 -1.50 27.95 30.46
CA GLU A 24 -0.56 26.83 30.59
C GLU A 24 -1.23 25.52 30.23
N GLN A 25 -2.43 25.23 30.71
CA GLN A 25 -3.19 24.05 30.38
C GLN A 25 -3.52 24.01 28.89
N LYS A 26 -3.90 25.14 28.31
CA LYS A 26 -4.15 25.24 26.86
C LYS A 26 -2.89 24.90 26.07
N HIS A 27 -1.75 25.44 26.47
CA HIS A 27 -0.47 25.17 25.81
C HIS A 27 -0.10 23.69 25.90
N GLN A 28 -0.26 23.06 27.07
CA GLN A 28 0.00 21.63 27.26
C GLN A 28 -0.93 20.78 26.40
N MET A 29 -2.22 21.12 26.29
CA MET A 29 -3.16 20.43 25.44
C MET A 29 -2.80 20.56 23.96
N GLU A 30 -2.40 21.75 23.53
CA GLU A 30 -1.95 21.96 22.14
C GLU A 30 -0.71 21.12 21.82
N MET A 31 0.25 21.06 22.75
CA MET A 31 1.44 20.21 22.58
C MET A 31 1.09 18.73 22.53
N GLN A 32 0.17 18.27 23.37
CA GLN A 32 -0.28 16.87 23.35
C GLN A 32 -1.01 16.54 22.06
N MET A 33 -1.87 17.44 21.58
CA MET A 33 -2.56 17.27 20.30
C MET A 33 -1.58 17.23 19.14
N GLN A 34 -0.55 18.09 19.17
CA GLN A 34 0.49 18.08 18.14
C GLN A 34 1.26 16.76 18.13
N LYS A 35 1.64 16.24 19.29
CA LYS A 35 2.30 14.94 19.42
C LYS A 35 1.43 13.80 18.88
N LYS A 36 0.13 13.83 19.18
CA LYS A 36 -0.81 12.83 18.67
C LYS A 36 -0.96 12.91 17.16
N ARG A 37 -1.01 14.10 16.59
CA ARG A 37 -1.05 14.30 15.13
C ARG A 37 0.22 13.79 14.47
N ASP A 38 1.38 14.13 15.04
CA ASP A 38 2.67 13.70 14.50
C ASP A 38 2.80 12.18 14.55
N ALA A 39 2.39 11.54 15.65
CA ALA A 39 2.37 10.09 15.78
C ALA A 39 1.41 9.43 14.79
N PHE A 40 0.22 10.00 14.62
CA PHE A 40 -0.76 9.52 13.65
C PHE A 40 -0.23 9.65 12.22
N ASP A 41 0.35 10.78 11.87
CA ASP A 41 0.93 11.00 10.54
C ASP A 41 2.08 10.04 10.26
N ALA A 42 2.95 9.81 11.25
CA ALA A 42 4.05 8.85 11.12
C ALA A 42 3.54 7.42 10.94
N ASP A 43 2.51 7.01 11.68
CA ASP A 43 1.90 5.69 11.56
C ASP A 43 1.22 5.52 10.19
N MET A 44 0.52 6.55 9.71
CA MET A 44 -0.10 6.55 8.39
C MET A 44 0.93 6.44 7.27
N GLU A 45 2.01 7.18 7.38
CA GLU A 45 3.11 7.11 6.40
C GLU A 45 3.75 5.73 6.39
N LYS A 46 4.00 5.15 7.57
CA LYS A 46 4.55 3.80 7.71
C LYS A 46 3.63 2.75 7.08
N GLU A 47 2.34 2.77 7.40
CA GLU A 47 1.35 1.86 6.82
C GLU A 47 1.26 1.99 5.31
N THR A 48 1.24 3.23 4.81
CA THR A 48 1.18 3.49 3.38
C THR A 48 2.42 2.95 2.68
N ASN A 49 3.60 3.19 3.22
CA ASN A 49 4.86 2.68 2.66
C ASN A 49 4.91 1.15 2.68
N GLU A 50 4.46 0.51 3.75
CA GLU A 50 4.39 -0.95 3.84
C GLU A 50 3.43 -1.53 2.78
N LYS A 51 2.28 -0.90 2.58
CA LYS A 51 1.32 -1.30 1.54
C LYS A 51 1.89 -1.13 0.13
N ILE A 52 2.58 -0.04 -0.12
CA ILE A 52 3.24 0.21 -1.41
C ILE A 52 4.30 -0.86 -1.69
N LEU A 53 5.13 -1.17 -0.70
CA LEU A 53 6.15 -2.23 -0.83
C LEU A 53 5.52 -3.59 -1.11
N LYS A 54 4.42 -3.92 -0.44
CA LYS A 54 3.69 -5.16 -0.67
C LYS A 54 3.11 -5.22 -2.09
N ILE A 55 2.50 -4.14 -2.54
CA ILE A 55 1.95 -4.05 -3.90
C ILE A 55 3.06 -4.22 -4.94
N GLN A 56 4.20 -3.57 -4.74
CA GLN A 56 5.35 -3.70 -5.64
C GLN A 56 5.89 -5.12 -5.67
N SER A 57 5.97 -5.78 -4.50
CA SER A 57 6.41 -7.17 -4.40
C SER A 57 5.43 -8.12 -5.09
N ASP A 58 4.14 -7.95 -4.87
CA ASP A 58 3.08 -8.76 -5.51
C ASP A 58 3.09 -8.55 -7.01
N LEU A 59 3.26 -7.32 -7.47
CA LEU A 59 3.37 -7.00 -8.90
C LEU A 59 4.57 -7.68 -9.53
N ALA A 60 5.73 -7.64 -8.90
CA ALA A 60 6.94 -8.30 -9.38
C ALA A 60 6.75 -9.81 -9.49
N THR A 61 6.12 -10.43 -8.49
CA THR A 61 5.79 -11.86 -8.49
C THR A 61 4.83 -12.20 -9.61
N ASN A 62 3.78 -11.41 -9.81
CA ASN A 62 2.81 -11.63 -10.88
C ASN A 62 3.44 -11.47 -12.27
N MET A 63 4.30 -10.49 -12.45
CA MET A 63 5.03 -10.30 -13.71
C MET A 63 5.93 -11.49 -14.02
N GLU A 64 6.60 -12.04 -13.01
CA GLU A 64 7.45 -13.22 -13.18
C GLU A 64 6.63 -14.46 -13.55
N LEU A 65 5.48 -14.66 -12.91
CA LEU A 65 4.54 -15.73 -13.25
C LEU A 65 4.03 -15.62 -14.68
N LEU A 66 3.63 -14.41 -15.10
CA LEU A 66 3.18 -14.14 -16.47
C LEU A 66 4.28 -14.43 -17.48
N LYS A 67 5.50 -14.06 -17.18
CA LYS A 67 6.66 -14.35 -18.04
C LYS A 67 6.89 -15.84 -18.20
N LYS A 68 6.79 -16.60 -17.12
CA LYS A 68 6.88 -18.07 -17.16
C LYS A 68 5.76 -18.69 -17.98
N GLN A 69 4.53 -18.20 -17.84
CA GLN A 69 3.41 -18.67 -18.66
C GLN A 69 3.61 -18.37 -20.15
N GLU A 70 4.13 -17.19 -20.47
CA GLU A 70 4.45 -16.82 -21.83
C GLU A 70 5.51 -17.74 -22.43
N GLU A 71 6.57 -18.04 -21.69
CA GLU A 71 7.60 -18.98 -22.11
C GLU A 71 7.04 -20.39 -22.33
N GLN A 72 6.18 -20.87 -21.42
CA GLN A 72 5.52 -22.17 -21.57
C GLN A 72 4.61 -22.20 -22.79
N ASN A 73 3.83 -21.15 -23.02
CA ASN A 73 2.97 -21.04 -24.19
C ASN A 73 3.77 -21.03 -25.49
N ASN A 74 4.88 -20.28 -25.52
CA ASN A 74 5.78 -20.24 -26.67
C ASN A 74 6.40 -21.61 -26.94
N ASN A 75 6.82 -22.32 -25.89
CA ASN A 75 7.35 -23.68 -26.01
C ASN A 75 6.31 -24.67 -26.52
N GLU A 76 5.07 -24.56 -26.05
CA GLU A 76 3.97 -25.39 -26.54
C GLU A 76 3.66 -25.11 -28.00
N ILE A 77 3.63 -23.85 -28.41
CA ILE A 77 3.42 -23.44 -29.80
C ILE A 77 4.56 -23.98 -30.70
N GLU A 78 5.80 -23.84 -30.25
CA GLU A 78 6.97 -24.36 -30.94
C GLU A 78 6.89 -25.88 -31.09
N SER A 79 6.54 -26.58 -30.02
CA SER A 79 6.37 -28.03 -30.01
C SER A 79 5.26 -28.48 -30.98
N LEU A 80 4.13 -27.74 -30.98
CA LEU A 80 3.03 -28.03 -31.95
C LEU A 80 3.44 -27.79 -33.39
N LYS A 81 4.17 -26.72 -33.66
CA LYS A 81 4.70 -26.42 -34.98
C LYS A 81 5.65 -27.51 -35.46
N GLN A 82 6.52 -27.98 -34.58
CA GLN A 82 7.48 -29.02 -34.91
C GLN A 82 6.79 -30.35 -35.13
N ASP A 83 5.82 -30.71 -34.30
CA ASP A 83 5.00 -31.92 -34.49
C ASP A 83 4.24 -31.89 -35.80
N PHE A 84 3.62 -30.77 -36.12
CA PHE A 84 2.94 -30.58 -37.41
C PHE A 84 3.92 -30.72 -38.58
N LYS A 85 5.11 -30.13 -38.49
CA LYS A 85 6.14 -30.16 -39.51
C LYS A 85 6.67 -31.58 -39.73
N GLU A 86 6.88 -32.34 -38.66
CA GLU A 86 7.38 -33.73 -38.75
C GLU A 86 6.32 -34.70 -39.23
N HIS A 87 5.07 -34.53 -38.87
CA HIS A 87 4.00 -35.48 -39.14
C HIS A 87 3.05 -35.03 -40.25
N HIS A 88 3.23 -33.84 -40.78
CA HIS A 88 2.36 -33.30 -41.85
C HIS A 88 2.34 -34.20 -43.06
N SER A 89 3.48 -34.65 -43.54
CA SER A 89 3.60 -35.56 -44.70
C SER A 89 2.99 -36.92 -44.40
N GLU A 90 3.14 -37.40 -43.18
CA GLU A 90 2.59 -38.67 -42.73
C GLU A 90 1.08 -38.64 -42.62
N TYR A 91 0.52 -37.59 -42.06
CA TYR A 91 -0.94 -37.40 -42.00
C TYR A 91 -1.56 -37.26 -43.38
N ALA A 92 -0.95 -36.52 -44.28
CA ALA A 92 -1.40 -36.38 -45.66
C ALA A 92 -1.33 -37.72 -46.41
N LYS A 93 -0.30 -38.49 -46.17
CA LYS A 93 -0.11 -39.82 -46.76
C LYS A 93 -1.17 -40.80 -46.24
N GLN A 94 -1.48 -40.80 -44.96
CA GLN A 94 -2.53 -41.64 -44.39
C GLN A 94 -3.92 -41.28 -44.92
N ILE A 95 -4.21 -40.01 -45.11
CA ILE A 95 -5.47 -39.56 -45.71
C ILE A 95 -5.57 -40.03 -47.14
N LEU A 96 -4.54 -39.89 -47.94
CA LEU A 96 -4.47 -40.37 -49.32
C LEU A 96 -4.65 -41.88 -49.41
N GLU A 97 -4.01 -42.65 -48.55
CA GLU A 97 -4.18 -44.10 -48.50
C GLU A 97 -5.59 -44.52 -48.15
N ARG A 98 -6.28 -43.82 -47.27
CA ARG A 98 -7.70 -44.05 -46.96
C ARG A 98 -8.60 -43.76 -48.14
N VAL A 99 -8.31 -42.70 -48.88
CA VAL A 99 -9.09 -42.34 -50.09
C VAL A 99 -8.88 -43.36 -51.18
N ILE A 100 -7.68 -43.88 -51.39
CA ILE A 100 -7.37 -44.89 -52.44
C ILE A 100 -7.93 -46.25 -52.08
N LYS A 101 -8.00 -46.62 -50.79
CA LYS A 101 -8.57 -47.94 -50.38
C LYS A 101 -10.09 -48.04 -50.46
N VAL A 102 -10.76 -46.93 -50.64
CA VAL A 102 -12.20 -46.90 -50.82
C VAL A 102 -12.52 -46.79 -52.29
#